data_80da9a9e6c88bea66a27dd8301deea4c
#
_entry.id   80da9a9e6c88bea66a27dd8301deea4c
#
_cell.length_a   1.000
_cell.length_b   1.000
_cell.length_c   1.000
_cell.angle_alpha   90.00
_cell.angle_beta   90.00
_cell.angle_gamma   90.00
#
_symmetry.space_group_name_H-M   'P 1'
#
loop_
_entity.id
_entity.type
_entity.pdbx_description
1 polymer ?
#
loop_
_entity_poly.entity_id
_entity_poly.type
_entity_poly.pdbx_seq_one_letter_code
_entity_poly.pdbx_strand_id
1 'polypeptide(L)'
;MGNAELAGELRVTLSKLSRRLREQAHAADLTGAQKSALLRLERDGPATVTTLARAEGVRPQSMGATVGALESMGLLAGSPDPAD
;
A
#
# COMPACT_ATOMS: atom_id res chain seq x y z
N MET A 1 16.20 3.10 16.61
CA MET A 1 14.89 2.85 16.01
C MET A 1 15.01 1.89 14.84
N GLY A 2 14.20 0.86 14.86
CA GLY A 2 14.23 -0.13 13.79
C GLY A 2 13.46 0.36 12.56
N ASN A 3 13.88 -0.08 11.39
CA ASN A 3 13.21 0.24 10.14
C ASN A 3 11.77 -0.30 10.10
N ALA A 4 11.51 -1.38 10.87
CA ALA A 4 10.18 -1.98 10.93
C ALA A 4 9.15 -1.03 11.56
N GLU A 5 9.56 -0.26 12.55
CA GLU A 5 8.67 0.73 13.19
C GLU A 5 8.33 1.85 12.23
N LEU A 6 9.35 2.34 11.52
CA LEU A 6 9.14 3.40 10.53
C LEU A 6 8.26 2.92 9.39
N ALA A 7 8.43 1.66 8.95
CA ALA A 7 7.61 1.10 7.89
C ALA A 7 6.13 1.02 8.29
N GLY A 8 5.85 0.66 9.57
CA GLY A 8 4.48 0.58 10.06
C GLY A 8 3.79 1.93 10.18
N GLU A 9 4.57 2.99 10.33
CA GLU A 9 4.07 4.36 10.49
C GLU A 9 4.00 5.13 9.19
N LEU A 10 4.57 4.60 8.10
CA LEU A 10 4.48 5.24 6.80
C LEU A 10 3.03 5.26 6.30
N ARG A 11 2.62 6.40 5.84
CA ARG A 11 1.33 6.55 5.19
C ARG A 11 1.46 6.17 3.73
N VAL A 12 0.58 5.30 3.28
CA VAL A 12 0.59 4.79 1.91
C VAL A 12 -0.59 5.40 1.17
N THR A 13 -0.32 5.89 -0.02
CA THR A 13 -1.34 6.50 -0.86
C THR A 13 -1.16 6.04 -2.31
N LEU A 14 -2.21 6.15 -3.08
CA LEU A 14 -2.14 5.86 -4.51
C LEU A 14 -1.29 6.92 -5.20
N SER A 15 -0.42 6.48 -6.09
CA SER A 15 0.42 7.39 -6.86
C SER A 15 -0.44 8.21 -7.83
N LYS A 16 -0.15 9.50 -7.96
CA LYS A 16 -0.89 10.36 -8.88
C LYS A 16 -0.72 9.94 -10.34
N LEU A 17 0.40 9.32 -10.67
CA LEU A 17 0.68 8.85 -12.02
C LEU A 17 0.07 7.48 -12.28
N SER A 18 -0.62 6.92 -11.29
CA SER A 18 -0.97 5.50 -11.29
C SER A 18 -2.25 5.18 -12.05
N ARG A 19 -3.05 6.15 -12.49
CA ARG A 19 -4.32 5.81 -13.12
C ARG A 19 -4.14 4.90 -14.34
N ARG A 20 -3.25 5.30 -15.25
CA ARG A 20 -2.89 4.46 -16.40
C ARG A 20 -2.18 3.20 -15.98
N LEU A 21 -1.25 3.34 -15.02
CA LEU A 21 -0.51 2.20 -14.51
C LEU A 21 -1.44 1.20 -13.81
N ARG A 22 -2.45 1.68 -13.09
CA ARG A 22 -3.43 0.80 -12.45
C ARG A 22 -4.26 0.06 -13.48
N GLU A 23 -4.67 0.72 -14.53
CA GLU A 23 -5.40 0.07 -15.62
C GLU A 23 -4.55 -1.00 -16.28
N GLN A 24 -3.27 -0.71 -16.51
CA GLN A 24 -2.33 -1.67 -17.05
C GLN A 24 -2.07 -2.81 -16.06
N ALA A 25 -1.97 -2.49 -14.77
CA ALA A 25 -1.75 -3.48 -13.73
C ALA A 25 -2.96 -4.38 -13.53
N HIS A 26 -4.18 -3.86 -13.72
CA HIS A 26 -5.37 -4.68 -13.68
C HIS A 26 -5.40 -5.69 -14.83
N ALA A 27 -4.74 -5.35 -15.94
CA ALA A 27 -4.54 -6.29 -17.03
C ALA A 27 -3.36 -7.22 -16.78
N ALA A 28 -2.51 -6.92 -15.79
CA ALA A 28 -1.40 -7.77 -15.39
C ALA A 28 -1.79 -8.62 -14.18
N ASP A 29 -0.98 -9.62 -13.88
CA ASP A 29 -1.29 -10.59 -12.82
C ASP A 29 -0.94 -10.05 -11.44
N LEU A 30 -1.80 -9.23 -10.87
CA LEU A 30 -1.68 -8.85 -9.47
C LEU A 30 -2.22 -9.99 -8.59
N THR A 31 -1.59 -10.18 -7.44
CA THR A 31 -2.11 -11.14 -6.45
C THR A 31 -3.42 -10.61 -5.87
N GLY A 32 -4.20 -11.51 -5.28
CA GLY A 32 -5.42 -11.11 -4.58
C GLY A 32 -5.16 -10.09 -3.47
N ALA A 33 -4.07 -10.29 -2.73
CA ALA A 33 -3.68 -9.36 -1.66
C ALA A 33 -3.34 -7.97 -2.22
N GLN A 34 -2.64 -7.92 -3.34
CA GLN A 34 -2.29 -6.65 -3.99
C GLN A 34 -3.53 -5.92 -4.48
N LYS A 35 -4.44 -6.64 -5.15
CA LYS A 35 -5.69 -6.06 -5.62
C LYS A 35 -6.54 -5.54 -4.48
N SER A 36 -6.66 -6.31 -3.42
CA SER A 36 -7.47 -5.93 -2.27
C SER A 36 -6.93 -4.67 -1.59
N ALA A 37 -5.60 -4.58 -1.43
CA ALA A 37 -4.97 -3.41 -0.85
C ALA A 37 -5.21 -2.16 -1.70
N LEU A 38 -5.06 -2.27 -3.01
CA LEU A 38 -5.31 -1.15 -3.92
C LEU A 38 -6.75 -0.66 -3.84
N LEU A 39 -7.72 -1.59 -3.89
CA LEU A 39 -9.13 -1.25 -3.84
C LEU A 39 -9.49 -0.58 -2.52
N ARG A 40 -8.91 -1.04 -1.43
CA ARG A 40 -9.16 -0.43 -0.13
C ARG A 40 -8.61 1.00 -0.06
N LEU A 41 -7.42 1.23 -0.60
CA LEU A 41 -6.85 2.59 -0.65
C LEU A 41 -7.66 3.51 -1.56
N GLU A 42 -8.21 2.99 -2.66
CA GLU A 42 -9.11 3.76 -3.52
C GLU A 42 -10.37 4.17 -2.77
N ARG A 43 -10.94 3.25 -2.02
CA ARG A 43 -12.20 3.46 -1.32
C ARG A 43 -12.04 4.32 -0.06
N ASP A 44 -11.03 4.01 0.75
CA ASP A 44 -10.89 4.59 2.09
C ASP A 44 -9.84 5.70 2.17
N GLY A 45 -9.02 5.87 1.13
CA GLY A 45 -7.97 6.88 1.11
C GLY A 45 -6.67 6.40 1.75
N PRO A 46 -5.72 7.31 1.93
CA PRO A 46 -4.40 6.97 2.48
C PRO A 46 -4.50 6.31 3.86
N ALA A 47 -3.61 5.37 4.11
CA ALA A 47 -3.58 4.64 5.37
C ALA A 47 -2.14 4.23 5.70
N THR A 48 -1.86 3.99 6.98
CA THR A 48 -0.59 3.39 7.37
C THR A 48 -0.59 1.91 7.02
N VAL A 49 0.60 1.33 6.90
CA VAL A 49 0.72 -0.11 6.65
C VAL A 49 0.04 -0.91 7.76
N THR A 50 0.21 -0.47 9.01
CA THR A 50 -0.41 -1.14 10.15
C THR A 50 -1.94 -1.10 10.07
N THR A 51 -2.52 0.05 9.78
CA THR A 51 -3.96 0.19 9.64
C THR A 51 -4.48 -0.66 8.48
N LEU A 52 -3.77 -0.63 7.35
CA LEU A 52 -4.14 -1.40 6.17
C LEU A 52 -4.09 -2.90 6.46
N ALA A 53 -3.04 -3.35 7.15
CA ALA A 53 -2.90 -4.75 7.55
C ALA A 53 -4.07 -5.20 8.43
N ARG A 54 -4.42 -4.36 9.40
CA ARG A 54 -5.54 -4.65 10.30
C ARG A 54 -6.85 -4.75 9.54
N ALA A 55 -7.09 -3.81 8.64
CA ALA A 55 -8.31 -3.78 7.83
C ALA A 55 -8.43 -5.00 6.93
N GLU A 56 -7.29 -5.48 6.40
CA GLU A 56 -7.26 -6.64 5.51
C GLU A 56 -7.14 -7.96 6.26
N GLY A 57 -6.99 -7.92 7.58
CA GLY A 57 -6.86 -9.13 8.39
C GLY A 57 -5.57 -9.89 8.14
N VAL A 58 -4.49 -9.19 7.83
CA VAL A 58 -3.18 -9.79 7.59
C VAL A 58 -2.15 -9.22 8.55
N ARG A 59 -1.02 -9.88 8.67
CA ARG A 59 0.07 -9.38 9.52
C ARG A 59 0.72 -8.16 8.88
N PRO A 60 1.17 -7.20 9.70
CA PRO A 60 1.84 -6.00 9.18
C PRO A 60 3.04 -6.32 8.29
N GLN A 61 3.79 -7.38 8.63
CA GLN A 61 4.93 -7.80 7.83
C GLN A 61 4.50 -8.23 6.43
N SER A 62 3.41 -8.99 6.33
CA SER A 62 2.86 -9.42 5.04
C SER A 62 2.35 -8.22 4.25
N MET A 63 1.67 -7.31 4.93
CA MET A 63 1.18 -6.09 4.26
C MET A 63 2.34 -5.22 3.79
N GLY A 64 3.42 -5.14 4.57
CA GLY A 64 4.62 -4.41 4.17
C GLY A 64 5.19 -4.95 2.86
N ALA A 65 5.23 -6.26 2.70
CA ALA A 65 5.70 -6.89 1.47
C ALA A 65 4.76 -6.56 0.29
N THR A 66 3.45 -6.63 0.52
CA THR A 66 2.45 -6.30 -0.50
C THR A 66 2.58 -4.85 -0.95
N VAL A 67 2.68 -3.93 0.01
CA VAL A 67 2.84 -2.50 -0.27
C VAL A 67 4.17 -2.24 -0.99
N GLY A 68 5.25 -2.86 -0.55
CA GLY A 68 6.55 -2.70 -1.19
C GLY A 68 6.54 -3.11 -2.66
N ALA A 69 5.86 -4.22 -2.96
CA ALA A 69 5.72 -4.67 -4.34
C ALA A 69 4.92 -3.66 -5.18
N LEU A 70 3.83 -3.15 -4.63
CA LEU A 70 3.00 -2.16 -5.32
C LEU A 70 3.74 -0.83 -5.52
N GLU A 71 4.55 -0.42 -4.54
CA GLU A 71 5.40 0.75 -4.69
C GLU A 71 6.42 0.56 -5.80
N SER A 72 7.03 -0.63 -5.88
CA SER A 72 7.98 -0.95 -6.94
C SER A 72 7.36 -0.88 -8.33
N MET A 73 6.07 -1.13 -8.42
CA MET A 73 5.33 -1.00 -9.69
C MET A 73 4.90 0.44 -9.98
N GLY A 74 5.15 1.37 -9.06
CA GLY A 74 4.74 2.76 -9.22
C GLY A 74 3.27 3.02 -8.91
N LEU A 75 2.58 2.05 -8.31
CA LEU A 75 1.15 2.16 -8.03
C LEU A 75 0.86 2.86 -6.70
N LEU A 76 1.78 2.76 -5.77
CA LEU A 76 1.66 3.39 -4.45
C LEU A 76 2.87 4.26 -4.16
N ALA A 77 2.68 5.22 -3.29
CA ALA A 77 3.75 6.05 -2.75
C ALA A 77 3.65 6.05 -1.23
N GLY A 78 4.78 5.94 -0.56
CA GLY A 78 4.85 6.02 0.88
C GLY A 78 5.42 7.36 1.32
N SER A 79 4.92 7.88 2.43
CA SER A 79 5.42 9.11 3.02
C SER A 79 5.29 9.01 4.54
N PRO A 80 6.12 9.77 5.29
CA PRO A 80 5.96 9.80 6.74
C PRO A 80 4.57 10.29 7.13
N ASP A 81 4.01 9.72 8.22
CA ASP A 81 2.73 10.18 8.74
C ASP A 81 2.93 11.61 9.27
N PRO A 82 2.09 12.58 8.81
CA PRO A 82 2.21 13.95 9.30
C PRO A 82 2.01 14.11 10.81
N ALA A 83 1.40 13.12 11.45
CA ALA A 83 1.19 13.15 12.89
C ALA A 83 2.47 12.91 13.68
N ASP A 84 3.53 12.43 13.06
CA ASP A 84 4.82 12.22 13.72
C ASP A 84 5.69 13.49 13.64
#